data_27edfd483de87f2bc80b6081c75baa9d
#
_entry.id   27edfd483de87f2bc80b6081c75baa9d
#
_cell.length_a   1.000
_cell.length_b   1.000
_cell.length_c   1.000
_cell.angle_alpha   90.00
_cell.angle_beta   90.00
_cell.angle_gamma   90.00
#
_symmetry.space_group_name_H-M   'P 1'
#
loop_
_entity.id
_entity.type
_entity.pdbx_description
1 polymer ?
#
loop_
_entity_poly.entity_id
_entity_poly.type
_entity_poly.pdbx_seq_one_letter_code
_entity_poly.pdbx_strand_id
1 'polypeptide(L)'
;MLNTIEEAIEDIKAGKIVIVVDDEDRENEGDFLAAADKVTPEMINFMATYGRGLICAPLIEDRCEELELELMVGKNTAEYETPFTVSVDLIGNGCTTGISASDRSKTIQALVNPNTRASELGKPGHIFPLKARKGGVLRRAGHTEAAIDLARLAGLYPAGVIVEIMNDDGSMARMPELQKIAQKHQLKIVTIKDLIAFRIKNESLIEKQIDVNLPTEMGNFNLHAFRQITNDQTHLALVKGQWKEDEPILVRVHSSCITGDIFGSCRCDCGPQLEAAMQMVEKEGKGVIVYMNQEGRGIGLLNKLKAYKLQEQGRDTVEANEELGFKADTRDYGVGAQILRSLNVHKIKLMSNNPKKRKGLIGYGLEIVENIAIEIDSNEHNEFYLKTKRDKMGHSLPNLKDE
;
A
#
# COMPACT_ATOMS: atom_id res chain seq x y z
N MET A 1 -7.01 -4.83 24.90
CA MET A 1 -7.19 -3.51 24.22
C MET A 1 -5.97 -3.31 23.35
N LEU A 2 -6.12 -2.85 22.11
CA LEU A 2 -4.98 -2.55 21.22
C LEU A 2 -4.32 -1.24 21.66
N ASN A 3 -3.02 -1.15 21.46
CA ASN A 3 -2.21 0.04 21.69
C ASN A 3 -2.18 0.94 20.46
N THR A 4 -1.74 2.19 20.61
CA THR A 4 -1.53 3.10 19.48
C THR A 4 -0.21 2.82 18.77
N ILE A 5 -0.09 3.25 17.52
CA ILE A 5 1.17 3.11 16.77
C ILE A 5 2.28 3.95 17.38
N GLU A 6 1.95 5.12 17.93
CA GLU A 6 2.90 5.98 18.65
C GLU A 6 3.49 5.26 19.87
N GLU A 7 2.66 4.56 20.66
CA GLU A 7 3.13 3.76 21.80
C GLU A 7 4.08 2.63 21.35
N ALA A 8 3.78 1.96 20.22
CA ALA A 8 4.64 0.92 19.67
C ALA A 8 5.98 1.49 19.16
N ILE A 9 5.96 2.65 18.50
CA ILE A 9 7.17 3.36 18.03
C ILE A 9 8.08 3.69 19.22
N GLU A 10 7.54 4.19 20.32
CA GLU A 10 8.34 4.52 21.52
C GLU A 10 8.96 3.25 22.16
N ASP A 11 8.22 2.15 22.22
CA ASP A 11 8.76 0.88 22.73
C ASP A 11 9.85 0.30 21.80
N ILE A 12 9.67 0.34 20.48
CA ILE A 12 10.70 -0.07 19.48
C ILE A 12 11.95 0.80 19.63
N LYS A 13 11.79 2.14 19.76
CA LYS A 13 12.89 3.07 19.97
C LYS A 13 13.66 2.79 21.26
N ALA A 14 12.95 2.39 22.31
CA ALA A 14 13.53 2.00 23.60
C ALA A 14 14.18 0.60 23.56
N GLY A 15 14.17 -0.12 22.43
CA GLY A 15 14.72 -1.46 22.30
C GLY A 15 13.84 -2.55 22.93
N LYS A 16 12.53 -2.38 22.95
CA LYS A 16 11.58 -3.39 23.45
C LYS A 16 10.95 -4.16 22.28
N ILE A 17 10.38 -5.32 22.62
CA ILE A 17 9.57 -6.14 21.74
C ILE A 17 8.14 -5.62 21.76
N VAL A 18 7.47 -5.61 20.60
CA VAL A 18 6.03 -5.40 20.45
C VAL A 18 5.40 -6.61 19.76
N ILE A 19 4.08 -6.77 19.88
CA ILE A 19 3.31 -7.73 19.10
C ILE A 19 2.64 -6.97 17.95
N VAL A 20 2.82 -7.45 16.73
CA VAL A 20 2.18 -6.93 15.54
C VAL A 20 1.26 -8.00 14.98
N VAL A 21 0.02 -7.64 14.67
CA VAL A 21 -1.00 -8.57 14.16
C VAL A 21 -1.43 -8.13 12.77
N ASP A 22 -1.53 -9.06 11.84
CA ASP A 22 -2.05 -8.79 10.50
C ASP A 22 -3.58 -8.94 10.41
N ASP A 23 -4.12 -8.79 9.20
CA ASP A 23 -5.56 -8.82 8.97
C ASP A 23 -6.11 -10.26 9.07
N GLU A 24 -7.35 -10.40 9.57
CA GLU A 24 -8.05 -11.68 9.67
C GLU A 24 -8.25 -12.36 8.29
N ASP A 25 -8.36 -11.53 7.23
CA ASP A 25 -8.50 -12.00 5.85
C ASP A 25 -7.16 -12.36 5.18
N ARG A 26 -6.00 -12.22 5.92
CA ARG A 26 -4.67 -12.54 5.42
C ARG A 26 -4.13 -13.81 6.10
N GLU A 27 -3.14 -13.73 6.98
CA GLU A 27 -2.59 -14.87 7.75
C GLU A 27 -3.33 -15.01 9.08
N ASN A 28 -3.90 -13.89 9.58
CA ASN A 28 -4.53 -13.78 10.89
C ASN A 28 -3.59 -14.23 12.02
N GLU A 29 -2.33 -13.80 11.96
CA GLU A 29 -1.26 -14.19 12.88
C GLU A 29 -0.70 -12.98 13.62
N GLY A 30 0.04 -13.25 14.68
CA GLY A 30 0.78 -12.24 15.42
C GLY A 30 2.24 -12.62 15.56
N ASP A 31 3.12 -11.63 15.31
CA ASP A 31 4.55 -11.78 15.48
C ASP A 31 5.07 -10.95 16.65
N PHE A 32 6.07 -11.47 17.37
CA PHE A 32 6.98 -10.62 18.11
C PHE A 32 7.86 -9.87 17.13
N LEU A 33 8.00 -8.57 17.34
CA LEU A 33 8.76 -7.69 16.48
C LEU A 33 9.65 -6.75 17.31
N ALA A 34 10.90 -6.59 16.92
CA ALA A 34 11.83 -5.60 17.47
C ALA A 34 12.73 -5.02 16.38
N ALA A 35 13.33 -3.85 16.63
CA ALA A 35 14.31 -3.27 15.72
C ALA A 35 15.64 -4.06 15.75
N ALA A 36 16.22 -4.32 14.59
CA ALA A 36 17.47 -5.07 14.46
C ALA A 36 18.65 -4.38 15.14
N ASP A 37 18.71 -3.04 15.16
CA ASP A 37 19.74 -2.25 15.87
C ASP A 37 19.80 -2.54 17.37
N LYS A 38 18.68 -2.96 17.95
CA LYS A 38 18.49 -3.12 19.41
C LYS A 38 18.47 -4.57 19.85
N VAL A 39 18.67 -5.51 18.94
CA VAL A 39 18.59 -6.94 19.24
C VAL A 39 19.68 -7.35 20.22
N THR A 40 19.30 -8.12 21.25
CA THR A 40 20.20 -8.72 22.23
C THR A 40 20.03 -10.24 22.29
N PRO A 41 20.96 -10.98 22.88
CA PRO A 41 20.81 -12.42 23.10
C PRO A 41 19.55 -12.76 23.92
N GLU A 42 19.21 -11.94 24.91
CA GLU A 42 18.02 -12.12 25.74
C GLU A 42 16.73 -11.97 24.93
N MET A 43 16.69 -11.01 24.01
CA MET A 43 15.53 -10.83 23.10
C MET A 43 15.37 -12.05 22.18
N ILE A 44 16.46 -12.53 21.60
CA ILE A 44 16.42 -13.74 20.75
C ILE A 44 15.99 -14.96 21.55
N ASN A 45 16.48 -15.12 22.78
CA ASN A 45 16.04 -16.20 23.66
C ASN A 45 14.56 -16.08 24.03
N PHE A 46 14.08 -14.86 24.30
CA PHE A 46 12.65 -14.61 24.54
C PHE A 46 11.79 -14.99 23.33
N MET A 47 12.17 -14.53 22.15
CA MET A 47 11.48 -14.82 20.89
C MET A 47 11.45 -16.33 20.59
N ALA A 48 12.57 -17.01 20.75
CA ALA A 48 12.65 -18.46 20.55
C ALA A 48 11.79 -19.24 21.57
N THR A 49 11.72 -18.78 22.82
CA THR A 49 11.00 -19.46 23.90
C THR A 49 9.49 -19.26 23.79
N TYR A 50 9.06 -18.03 23.55
CA TYR A 50 7.65 -17.64 23.62
C TYR A 50 6.98 -17.43 22.26
N GLY A 51 7.75 -17.18 21.18
CA GLY A 51 7.26 -17.15 19.80
C GLY A 51 7.19 -18.54 19.22
N ARG A 52 8.28 -19.28 19.27
CA ARG A 52 8.44 -20.66 18.74
C ARG A 52 8.46 -20.76 17.23
N GLY A 53 8.17 -19.68 16.52
CA GLY A 53 8.22 -19.57 15.06
C GLY A 53 9.64 -19.48 14.50
N LEU A 54 9.75 -19.13 13.23
CA LEU A 54 11.02 -18.95 12.55
C LEU A 54 11.56 -17.54 12.78
N ILE A 55 12.74 -17.40 13.40
CA ILE A 55 13.36 -16.10 13.61
C ILE A 55 13.89 -15.58 12.26
N CYS A 56 13.24 -14.52 11.76
CA CYS A 56 13.55 -13.86 10.51
C CYS A 56 14.07 -12.43 10.74
N ALA A 57 14.87 -11.94 9.78
CA ALA A 57 15.43 -10.60 9.79
C ALA A 57 14.97 -9.79 8.57
N PRO A 58 13.83 -9.05 8.64
CA PRO A 58 13.43 -8.10 7.62
C PRO A 58 14.51 -7.05 7.34
N LEU A 59 14.86 -6.86 6.06
CA LEU A 59 15.85 -5.89 5.57
C LEU A 59 15.28 -5.13 4.37
N ILE A 60 15.73 -3.90 4.18
CA ILE A 60 15.46 -3.15 2.94
C ILE A 60 16.20 -3.78 1.75
N GLU A 61 15.65 -3.59 0.56
CA GLU A 61 16.17 -4.14 -0.69
C GLU A 61 17.63 -3.78 -0.93
N ASP A 62 17.99 -2.49 -0.79
CA ASP A 62 19.35 -1.98 -1.00
C ASP A 62 20.35 -2.72 -0.10
N ARG A 63 19.98 -3.00 1.16
CA ARG A 63 20.85 -3.73 2.07
C ARG A 63 21.01 -5.21 1.71
N CYS A 64 19.96 -5.83 1.21
CA CYS A 64 20.05 -7.19 0.68
C CYS A 64 21.03 -7.27 -0.51
N GLU A 65 21.03 -6.26 -1.38
CA GLU A 65 21.94 -6.17 -2.53
C GLU A 65 23.38 -5.96 -2.09
N GLU A 66 23.66 -5.03 -1.15
CA GLU A 66 24.99 -4.79 -0.59
C GLU A 66 25.61 -6.05 0.05
N LEU A 67 24.78 -6.87 0.71
CA LEU A 67 25.21 -8.10 1.37
C LEU A 67 25.13 -9.34 0.46
N GLU A 68 24.80 -9.16 -0.82
CA GLU A 68 24.64 -10.24 -1.81
C GLU A 68 23.69 -11.35 -1.29
N LEU A 69 22.54 -10.92 -0.71
CA LEU A 69 21.50 -11.81 -0.23
C LEU A 69 20.50 -12.10 -1.36
N GLU A 70 20.76 -13.12 -2.13
CA GLU A 70 19.87 -13.56 -3.20
C GLU A 70 18.58 -14.19 -2.63
N LEU A 71 17.49 -14.09 -3.41
CA LEU A 71 16.26 -14.79 -3.05
C LEU A 71 16.49 -16.30 -3.03
N MET A 72 15.91 -16.97 -2.05
CA MET A 72 16.05 -18.43 -1.86
C MET A 72 15.56 -19.22 -3.08
N VAL A 73 14.60 -18.68 -3.85
CA VAL A 73 14.04 -19.30 -5.05
C VAL A 73 13.87 -18.28 -6.17
N GLY A 74 14.13 -18.70 -7.41
CA GLY A 74 13.94 -17.84 -8.59
C GLY A 74 12.45 -17.59 -8.92
N LYS A 75 11.54 -18.49 -8.50
CA LYS A 75 10.08 -18.34 -8.64
C LYS A 75 9.43 -18.66 -7.30
N ASN A 76 8.89 -17.65 -6.65
CA ASN A 76 8.14 -17.82 -5.41
C ASN A 76 6.73 -18.35 -5.75
N THR A 77 6.33 -19.46 -5.13
CA THR A 77 5.02 -20.10 -5.31
C THR A 77 4.21 -20.12 -4.00
N ALA A 78 4.72 -19.47 -2.94
CA ALA A 78 4.01 -19.34 -1.67
C ALA A 78 2.83 -18.38 -1.84
N GLU A 79 1.72 -18.66 -1.15
CA GLU A 79 0.46 -17.92 -1.24
C GLU A 79 0.64 -16.41 -0.99
N TYR A 80 1.45 -16.06 0.01
CA TYR A 80 1.72 -14.66 0.40
C TYR A 80 3.04 -14.12 -0.14
N GLU A 81 3.72 -14.88 -0.99
CA GLU A 81 4.98 -14.51 -1.64
C GLU A 81 6.06 -13.97 -0.68
N THR A 82 6.15 -14.54 0.55
CA THR A 82 7.14 -14.11 1.54
C THR A 82 8.55 -14.19 0.95
N PRO A 83 9.29 -13.06 0.90
CA PRO A 83 10.50 -12.93 0.09
C PRO A 83 11.75 -13.39 0.86
N PHE A 84 11.83 -14.68 1.17
CA PHE A 84 13.00 -15.29 1.79
C PHE A 84 14.23 -15.12 0.92
N THR A 85 15.32 -14.67 1.53
CA THR A 85 16.66 -14.78 0.95
C THR A 85 17.36 -16.04 1.45
N VAL A 86 18.54 -16.33 0.92
CA VAL A 86 19.41 -17.37 1.50
C VAL A 86 19.66 -17.08 2.98
N SER A 87 19.61 -18.10 3.82
CA SER A 87 19.89 -17.96 5.25
C SER A 87 21.38 -17.71 5.50
N VAL A 88 21.70 -17.02 6.60
CA VAL A 88 23.09 -16.59 6.88
C VAL A 88 23.44 -16.75 8.34
N ASP A 89 24.76 -16.83 8.61
CA ASP A 89 25.40 -16.67 9.91
C ASP A 89 26.63 -15.77 9.80
N LEU A 90 26.88 -14.97 10.83
CA LEU A 90 28.12 -14.18 10.93
C LEU A 90 29.32 -15.11 11.14
N ILE A 91 30.33 -14.97 10.30
CA ILE A 91 31.60 -15.72 10.42
C ILE A 91 32.55 -15.01 11.40
N GLY A 92 33.09 -15.75 12.33
CA GLY A 92 34.02 -15.17 13.33
C GLY A 92 33.30 -14.32 14.38
N ASN A 93 33.95 -13.27 14.86
CA ASN A 93 33.41 -12.33 15.89
C ASN A 93 32.88 -13.01 17.16
N GLY A 94 33.43 -14.17 17.52
CA GLY A 94 33.00 -14.97 18.65
C GLY A 94 31.67 -15.69 18.43
N CYS A 95 31.22 -15.86 17.19
CA CYS A 95 30.19 -16.79 16.80
C CYS A 95 30.75 -18.22 16.73
N THR A 96 29.90 -19.21 17.12
CA THR A 96 30.27 -20.62 17.11
C THR A 96 29.57 -21.34 15.94
N THR A 97 28.43 -22.03 16.21
CA THR A 97 27.67 -22.78 15.22
C THR A 97 26.56 -21.96 14.56
N GLY A 98 26.33 -20.73 15.00
CA GLY A 98 25.30 -19.83 14.47
C GLY A 98 23.93 -19.92 15.15
N ILE A 99 23.57 -21.06 15.78
CA ILE A 99 22.22 -21.31 16.30
C ILE A 99 21.94 -20.71 17.69
N SER A 100 22.98 -20.44 18.51
CA SER A 100 22.76 -19.90 19.85
C SER A 100 22.09 -18.53 19.81
N ALA A 101 21.39 -18.13 20.87
CA ALA A 101 20.77 -16.80 20.95
C ALA A 101 21.84 -15.69 20.80
N SER A 102 23.03 -15.90 21.33
CA SER A 102 24.16 -15.00 21.16
C SER A 102 24.62 -14.91 19.69
N ASP A 103 24.80 -16.03 19.02
CA ASP A 103 25.27 -16.04 17.63
C ASP A 103 24.21 -15.39 16.68
N ARG A 104 22.94 -15.75 16.86
CA ARG A 104 21.83 -15.18 16.10
C ARG A 104 21.70 -13.65 16.31
N SER A 105 21.83 -13.17 17.56
CA SER A 105 21.80 -11.73 17.83
C SER A 105 22.96 -10.99 17.15
N LYS A 106 24.18 -11.55 17.19
CA LYS A 106 25.35 -10.98 16.49
C LYS A 106 25.17 -10.98 14.98
N THR A 107 24.61 -12.04 14.41
CA THR A 107 24.30 -12.12 12.97
C THR A 107 23.30 -11.01 12.58
N ILE A 108 22.21 -10.83 13.32
CA ILE A 108 21.21 -9.78 13.04
C ILE A 108 21.85 -8.39 13.16
N GLN A 109 22.65 -8.14 14.21
CA GLN A 109 23.38 -6.87 14.34
C GLN A 109 24.36 -6.63 13.18
N ALA A 110 25.05 -7.66 12.70
CA ALA A 110 25.93 -7.56 11.54
C ALA A 110 25.16 -7.21 10.26
N LEU A 111 23.94 -7.74 10.06
CA LEU A 111 23.12 -7.41 8.90
C LEU A 111 22.81 -5.90 8.79
N VAL A 112 22.72 -5.19 9.90
CA VAL A 112 22.42 -3.73 9.92
C VAL A 112 23.66 -2.85 10.09
N ASN A 113 24.81 -3.43 10.40
CA ASN A 113 26.03 -2.67 10.52
C ASN A 113 26.57 -2.30 9.11
N PRO A 114 26.72 -1.01 8.78
CA PRO A 114 27.15 -0.57 7.45
C PRO A 114 28.55 -1.05 7.05
N ASN A 115 29.39 -1.44 8.02
CA ASN A 115 30.75 -1.92 7.77
C ASN A 115 30.81 -3.43 7.48
N THR A 116 29.72 -4.18 7.69
CA THR A 116 29.69 -5.62 7.40
C THR A 116 29.69 -5.87 5.89
N ARG A 117 30.59 -6.73 5.44
CA ARG A 117 30.73 -7.15 4.04
C ARG A 117 30.04 -8.49 3.81
N ALA A 118 29.61 -8.74 2.57
CA ALA A 118 29.00 -10.01 2.18
C ALA A 118 29.88 -11.24 2.51
N SER A 119 31.21 -11.10 2.41
CA SER A 119 32.17 -12.16 2.71
C SER A 119 32.26 -12.54 4.20
N GLU A 120 31.73 -11.73 5.10
CA GLU A 120 31.67 -12.02 6.54
C GLU A 120 30.42 -12.83 6.93
N LEU A 121 29.54 -13.12 5.96
CA LEU A 121 28.33 -13.91 6.15
C LEU A 121 28.49 -15.29 5.51
N GLY A 122 28.45 -16.34 6.35
CA GLY A 122 28.35 -17.72 5.89
C GLY A 122 26.95 -18.02 5.36
N LYS A 123 26.88 -18.74 4.24
CA LYS A 123 25.64 -19.14 3.55
C LYS A 123 25.69 -20.65 3.27
N PRO A 124 24.68 -21.48 3.67
CA PRO A 124 23.54 -21.13 4.49
C PRO A 124 23.88 -20.93 5.96
N GLY A 125 22.92 -20.37 6.73
CA GLY A 125 23.02 -20.15 8.17
C GLY A 125 21.69 -20.33 8.90
N HIS A 126 21.57 -19.74 10.11
CA HIS A 126 20.44 -19.93 11.00
C HIS A 126 19.56 -18.67 11.16
N ILE A 127 19.93 -17.55 10.53
CA ILE A 127 19.07 -16.37 10.38
C ILE A 127 18.56 -16.31 8.96
N PHE A 128 17.27 -16.02 8.82
CA PHE A 128 16.54 -15.94 7.56
C PHE A 128 16.23 -14.48 7.23
N PRO A 129 17.07 -13.79 6.42
CA PRO A 129 16.74 -12.44 6.00
C PRO A 129 15.55 -12.44 5.07
N LEU A 130 14.68 -11.42 5.20
CA LEU A 130 13.52 -11.19 4.35
C LEU A 130 13.67 -9.86 3.62
N LYS A 131 13.59 -9.88 2.28
CA LYS A 131 13.72 -8.69 1.44
C LYS A 131 12.40 -7.92 1.42
N ALA A 132 12.26 -6.87 2.22
CA ALA A 132 11.03 -6.06 2.29
C ALA A 132 10.76 -5.31 0.99
N ARG A 133 9.48 -5.12 0.66
CA ARG A 133 9.05 -4.33 -0.50
C ARG A 133 9.28 -2.84 -0.23
N LYS A 134 9.87 -2.12 -1.20
CA LYS A 134 10.00 -0.65 -1.15
C LYS A 134 8.62 -0.01 -0.99
N GLY A 135 8.47 0.87 0.01
CA GLY A 135 7.19 1.45 0.40
C GLY A 135 6.53 0.81 1.64
N GLY A 136 7.11 -0.30 2.16
CA GLY A 136 6.69 -0.91 3.42
C GLY A 136 5.26 -1.43 3.39
N VAL A 137 4.53 -1.29 4.53
CA VAL A 137 3.13 -1.79 4.67
C VAL A 137 2.16 -1.17 3.66
N LEU A 138 2.51 -0.04 3.05
CA LEU A 138 1.70 0.58 1.99
C LEU A 138 1.81 -0.15 0.65
N ARG A 139 2.77 -1.06 0.50
CA ARG A 139 2.95 -1.91 -0.68
C ARG A 139 2.56 -3.37 -0.42
N ARG A 140 2.88 -3.88 0.76
CA ARG A 140 2.53 -5.23 1.20
C ARG A 140 2.22 -5.20 2.70
N ALA A 141 0.96 -5.50 3.04
CA ALA A 141 0.47 -5.46 4.42
C ALA A 141 0.93 -6.70 5.21
N GLY A 142 2.25 -6.92 5.31
CA GLY A 142 2.86 -8.07 5.99
C GLY A 142 3.79 -7.67 7.13
N HIS A 143 4.11 -8.61 8.02
CA HIS A 143 4.99 -8.42 9.18
C HIS A 143 6.40 -7.98 8.77
N THR A 144 6.92 -8.47 7.63
CA THR A 144 8.20 -8.05 7.04
C THR A 144 8.27 -6.54 6.84
N GLU A 145 7.24 -5.99 6.19
CA GLU A 145 7.14 -4.56 5.91
C GLU A 145 6.83 -3.76 7.18
N ALA A 146 6.02 -4.30 8.09
CA ALA A 146 5.73 -3.66 9.37
C ALA A 146 7.00 -3.47 10.21
N ALA A 147 7.92 -4.44 10.19
CA ALA A 147 9.20 -4.34 10.91
C ALA A 147 10.07 -3.20 10.39
N ILE A 148 10.19 -3.07 9.06
CA ILE A 148 10.94 -1.98 8.42
C ILE A 148 10.33 -0.62 8.79
N ASP A 149 9.01 -0.50 8.71
CA ASP A 149 8.31 0.74 8.95
C ASP A 149 8.39 1.19 10.41
N LEU A 150 8.15 0.30 11.36
CA LEU A 150 8.22 0.63 12.78
C LEU A 150 9.65 1.01 13.20
N ALA A 151 10.69 0.31 12.70
CA ALA A 151 12.09 0.67 12.95
C ALA A 151 12.41 2.07 12.38
N ARG A 152 12.01 2.34 11.13
CA ARG A 152 12.20 3.64 10.47
C ARG A 152 11.46 4.78 11.20
N LEU A 153 10.20 4.56 11.58
CA LEU A 153 9.39 5.53 12.33
C LEU A 153 9.98 5.80 13.73
N ALA A 154 10.65 4.81 14.33
CA ALA A 154 11.38 4.97 15.58
C ALA A 154 12.74 5.71 15.43
N GLY A 155 13.14 6.07 14.20
CA GLY A 155 14.42 6.73 13.90
C GLY A 155 15.63 5.78 13.95
N LEU A 156 15.40 4.47 13.80
CA LEU A 156 16.40 3.43 13.77
C LEU A 156 16.68 2.98 12.33
N TYR A 157 17.70 2.14 12.12
CA TYR A 157 17.93 1.55 10.82
C TYR A 157 16.68 0.75 10.37
N PRO A 158 16.21 0.88 9.13
CA PRO A 158 14.98 0.23 8.65
C PRO A 158 15.19 -1.28 8.46
N ALA A 159 15.31 -1.97 9.58
CA ALA A 159 15.46 -3.42 9.69
C ALA A 159 14.89 -3.91 11.03
N GLY A 160 14.41 -5.14 11.04
CA GLY A 160 13.83 -5.73 12.24
C GLY A 160 14.23 -7.18 12.46
N VAL A 161 13.74 -7.72 13.56
CA VAL A 161 13.66 -9.15 13.83
C VAL A 161 12.20 -9.49 14.12
N ILE A 162 11.70 -10.55 13.52
CA ILE A 162 10.34 -11.03 13.70
C ILE A 162 10.34 -12.54 13.97
N VAL A 163 9.32 -13.00 14.66
CA VAL A 163 9.05 -14.43 14.88
C VAL A 163 7.57 -14.62 15.13
N GLU A 164 6.97 -15.58 14.47
CA GLU A 164 5.57 -15.94 14.63
C GLU A 164 5.30 -16.46 16.04
N ILE A 165 4.10 -16.18 16.60
CA ILE A 165 3.70 -16.61 17.93
C ILE A 165 2.77 -17.81 17.83
N MET A 166 3.22 -18.93 18.40
CA MET A 166 2.46 -20.19 18.49
C MET A 166 2.03 -20.46 19.91
N ASN A 167 0.89 -21.13 20.06
CA ASN A 167 0.42 -21.70 21.32
C ASN A 167 1.31 -22.88 21.78
N ASP A 168 1.11 -23.34 23.02
CA ASP A 168 1.87 -24.45 23.60
C ASP A 168 1.64 -25.78 22.85
N ASP A 169 0.51 -25.92 22.18
CA ASP A 169 0.16 -27.09 21.37
C ASP A 169 0.68 -27.05 19.92
N GLY A 170 1.39 -25.95 19.55
CA GLY A 170 1.94 -25.72 18.22
C GLY A 170 0.97 -25.09 17.22
N SER A 171 -0.27 -24.81 17.59
CA SER A 171 -1.19 -24.03 16.77
C SER A 171 -0.83 -22.54 16.77
N MET A 172 -1.24 -21.80 15.73
CA MET A 172 -0.97 -20.35 15.69
C MET A 172 -1.81 -19.62 16.72
N ALA A 173 -1.17 -18.71 17.49
CA ALA A 173 -1.87 -17.84 18.41
C ALA A 173 -2.69 -16.79 17.66
N ARG A 174 -3.96 -16.61 18.04
CA ARG A 174 -4.87 -15.62 17.47
C ARG A 174 -5.10 -14.48 18.46
N MET A 175 -5.84 -13.46 18.07
CA MET A 175 -6.03 -12.25 18.89
C MET A 175 -6.34 -12.52 20.38
N PRO A 176 -7.22 -13.48 20.77
CA PRO A 176 -7.49 -13.75 22.18
C PRO A 176 -6.27 -14.27 22.96
N GLU A 177 -5.45 -15.14 22.36
CA GLU A 177 -4.21 -15.68 22.94
C GLU A 177 -3.12 -14.60 22.96
N LEU A 178 -2.97 -13.84 21.86
CA LEU A 178 -2.01 -12.75 21.74
C LEU A 178 -2.23 -11.67 22.81
N GLN A 179 -3.48 -11.35 23.12
CA GLN A 179 -3.81 -10.40 24.22
C GLN A 179 -3.36 -10.93 25.59
N LYS A 180 -3.50 -12.24 25.86
CA LYS A 180 -3.02 -12.86 27.11
C LYS A 180 -1.49 -12.82 27.19
N ILE A 181 -0.81 -13.12 26.07
CA ILE A 181 0.65 -13.06 25.98
C ILE A 181 1.14 -11.62 26.16
N ALA A 182 0.50 -10.64 25.51
CA ALA A 182 0.81 -9.23 25.69
C ALA A 182 0.67 -8.78 27.14
N GLN A 183 -0.42 -9.16 27.80
CA GLN A 183 -0.64 -8.85 29.21
C GLN A 183 0.39 -9.53 30.13
N LYS A 184 0.67 -10.82 29.92
CA LYS A 184 1.63 -11.61 30.72
C LYS A 184 3.04 -11.01 30.66
N HIS A 185 3.47 -10.57 29.50
CA HIS A 185 4.82 -10.06 29.26
C HIS A 185 4.90 -8.53 29.19
N GLN A 186 3.79 -7.81 29.46
CA GLN A 186 3.69 -6.35 29.44
C GLN A 186 4.14 -5.75 28.09
N LEU A 187 3.75 -6.40 26.98
CA LEU A 187 4.06 -5.98 25.63
C LEU A 187 2.91 -5.16 25.02
N LYS A 188 3.27 -4.23 24.17
CA LYS A 188 2.30 -3.52 23.32
C LYS A 188 1.84 -4.43 22.19
N ILE A 189 0.56 -4.30 21.80
CA ILE A 189 -0.04 -5.01 20.68
C ILE A 189 -0.70 -4.02 19.74
N VAL A 190 -0.30 -4.05 18.47
CA VAL A 190 -0.79 -3.18 17.39
C VAL A 190 -1.14 -3.98 16.15
N THR A 191 -1.91 -3.39 15.23
CA THR A 191 -2.27 -4.03 13.96
C THR A 191 -1.54 -3.39 12.77
N ILE A 192 -1.27 -4.18 11.73
CA ILE A 192 -0.75 -3.65 10.46
C ILE A 192 -1.75 -2.67 9.83
N LYS A 193 -3.05 -2.90 10.00
CA LYS A 193 -4.11 -2.00 9.56
C LYS A 193 -3.99 -0.61 10.18
N ASP A 194 -3.74 -0.51 11.49
CA ASP A 194 -3.55 0.76 12.16
C ASP A 194 -2.23 1.43 11.75
N LEU A 195 -1.17 0.65 11.51
CA LEU A 195 0.10 1.15 10.98
C LEU A 195 -0.06 1.75 9.57
N ILE A 196 -0.82 1.10 8.70
CA ILE A 196 -1.17 1.64 7.37
C ILE A 196 -1.91 2.98 7.53
N ALA A 197 -2.94 3.03 8.36
CA ALA A 197 -3.72 4.24 8.60
C ALA A 197 -2.85 5.38 9.17
N PHE A 198 -1.96 5.05 10.11
CA PHE A 198 -1.01 5.99 10.69
C PHE A 198 -0.07 6.58 9.62
N ARG A 199 0.54 5.73 8.78
CA ARG A 199 1.45 6.16 7.72
C ARG A 199 0.75 7.05 6.69
N ILE A 200 -0.43 6.64 6.23
CA ILE A 200 -1.23 7.42 5.29
C ILE A 200 -1.56 8.82 5.83
N LYS A 201 -1.82 8.93 7.14
CA LYS A 201 -2.14 10.20 7.79
C LYS A 201 -0.91 11.12 7.97
N ASN A 202 0.26 10.54 8.27
CA ASN A 202 1.44 11.28 8.71
C ASN A 202 2.55 11.41 7.65
N GLU A 203 2.50 10.60 6.59
CA GLU A 203 3.52 10.64 5.53
C GLU A 203 2.93 11.14 4.21
N SER A 204 3.74 11.88 3.46
CA SER A 204 3.43 12.17 2.06
C SER A 204 3.84 11.00 1.19
N LEU A 205 2.88 10.43 0.43
CA LEU A 205 3.14 9.37 -0.56
C LEU A 205 3.50 9.95 -1.93
N ILE A 206 3.50 11.28 -2.05
CA ILE A 206 3.71 11.98 -3.31
C ILE A 206 4.78 13.05 -3.18
N GLU A 207 5.47 13.29 -4.27
CA GLU A 207 6.43 14.36 -4.44
C GLU A 207 6.10 15.14 -5.72
N LYS A 208 5.83 16.45 -5.57
CA LYS A 208 5.62 17.34 -6.74
C LYS A 208 6.94 17.47 -7.50
N GLN A 209 6.92 17.17 -8.79
CA GLN A 209 8.10 17.21 -9.65
C GLN A 209 8.21 18.49 -10.44
N ILE A 210 7.15 18.86 -11.15
CA ILE A 210 7.13 20.00 -12.08
C ILE A 210 5.70 20.48 -12.31
N ASP A 211 5.55 21.71 -12.73
CA ASP A 211 4.31 22.25 -13.29
C ASP A 211 4.60 23.03 -14.58
N VAL A 212 3.64 22.92 -15.51
CA VAL A 212 3.73 23.55 -16.83
C VAL A 212 2.37 24.09 -17.27
N ASN A 213 2.36 25.14 -18.08
CA ASN A 213 1.13 25.60 -18.73
C ASN A 213 0.75 24.64 -19.87
N LEU A 214 -0.49 24.15 -19.88
CA LEU A 214 -1.03 23.20 -20.86
C LEU A 214 -2.27 23.79 -21.55
N PRO A 215 -2.12 24.39 -22.72
CA PRO A 215 -3.26 24.74 -23.57
C PRO A 215 -3.87 23.47 -24.17
N THR A 216 -5.18 23.34 -24.08
CA THR A 216 -5.97 22.23 -24.64
C THR A 216 -7.18 22.76 -25.41
N GLU A 217 -7.84 21.92 -26.20
CA GLU A 217 -9.09 22.27 -26.88
C GLU A 217 -10.23 22.60 -25.87
N MET A 218 -10.18 22.06 -24.63
CA MET A 218 -11.15 22.29 -23.58
C MET A 218 -10.82 23.51 -22.71
N GLY A 219 -9.66 24.18 -22.94
CA GLY A 219 -9.21 25.34 -22.19
C GLY A 219 -7.75 25.27 -21.77
N ASN A 220 -7.32 26.31 -21.04
CA ASN A 220 -5.94 26.41 -20.52
C ASN A 220 -5.88 25.96 -19.06
N PHE A 221 -5.01 25.01 -18.79
CA PHE A 221 -4.77 24.45 -17.46
C PHE A 221 -3.30 24.60 -17.06
N ASN A 222 -3.02 24.65 -15.78
CA ASN A 222 -1.69 24.41 -15.24
C ASN A 222 -1.58 22.91 -14.89
N LEU A 223 -0.69 22.20 -15.57
CA LEU A 223 -0.48 20.77 -15.38
C LEU A 223 0.64 20.55 -14.36
N HIS A 224 0.31 19.90 -13.24
CA HIS A 224 1.26 19.51 -12.20
C HIS A 224 1.52 17.99 -12.31
N ALA A 225 2.80 17.61 -12.24
CA ALA A 225 3.21 16.21 -12.19
C ALA A 225 3.67 15.85 -10.78
N PHE A 226 3.18 14.70 -10.28
CA PHE A 226 3.50 14.13 -8.98
C PHE A 226 4.04 12.73 -9.13
N ARG A 227 5.19 12.44 -8.53
CA ARG A 227 5.74 11.09 -8.41
C ARG A 227 5.20 10.45 -7.14
N GLN A 228 4.65 9.24 -7.25
CA GLN A 228 4.31 8.41 -6.10
C GLN A 228 5.55 7.72 -5.58
N ILE A 229 5.92 7.94 -4.31
CA ILE A 229 7.18 7.46 -3.72
C ILE A 229 7.21 5.93 -3.60
N THR A 230 6.04 5.29 -3.46
CA THR A 230 5.94 3.85 -3.20
C THR A 230 6.13 2.95 -4.43
N ASN A 231 5.97 3.49 -5.65
CA ASN A 231 6.00 2.70 -6.90
C ASN A 231 6.54 3.46 -8.11
N ASP A 232 7.08 4.67 -7.89
CA ASP A 232 7.61 5.58 -8.92
C ASP A 232 6.62 5.95 -10.05
N GLN A 233 5.32 5.71 -9.87
CA GLN A 233 4.31 6.13 -10.83
C GLN A 233 4.14 7.64 -10.83
N THR A 234 3.92 8.20 -12.03
CA THR A 234 3.61 9.62 -12.20
C THR A 234 2.10 9.80 -12.29
N HIS A 235 1.56 10.68 -11.43
CA HIS A 235 0.19 11.17 -11.48
C HIS A 235 0.17 12.62 -11.91
N LEU A 236 -0.93 13.06 -12.52
CA LEU A 236 -1.07 14.41 -13.05
C LEU A 236 -2.24 15.13 -12.37
N ALA A 237 -2.15 16.45 -12.25
CA ALA A 237 -3.28 17.29 -11.87
C ALA A 237 -3.40 18.47 -12.84
N LEU A 238 -4.55 18.57 -13.53
CA LEU A 238 -4.91 19.74 -14.30
C LEU A 238 -5.59 20.74 -13.36
N VAL A 239 -4.99 21.89 -13.21
CA VAL A 239 -5.41 22.93 -12.26
C VAL A 239 -5.84 24.16 -13.02
N LYS A 240 -6.98 24.74 -12.66
CA LYS A 240 -7.45 26.03 -13.18
C LYS A 240 -7.84 26.97 -12.06
N GLY A 241 -7.47 28.22 -12.20
CA GLY A 241 -7.79 29.28 -11.23
C GLY A 241 -6.96 29.23 -9.95
N GLN A 242 -7.40 30.03 -8.97
CA GLN A 242 -6.83 30.11 -7.62
C GLN A 242 -7.97 30.12 -6.61
N TRP A 243 -7.72 29.67 -5.38
CA TRP A 243 -8.71 29.55 -4.32
C TRP A 243 -8.12 29.80 -2.94
N LYS A 244 -8.99 30.10 -2.00
CA LYS A 244 -8.65 30.20 -0.58
C LYS A 244 -8.78 28.82 0.08
N GLU A 245 -8.09 28.60 1.19
CA GLU A 245 -8.01 27.31 1.89
C GLU A 245 -9.40 26.67 2.20
N ASP A 246 -10.37 27.49 2.63
CA ASP A 246 -11.72 27.04 2.98
C ASP A 246 -12.73 27.08 1.83
N GLU A 247 -12.30 27.40 0.63
CA GLU A 247 -13.19 27.52 -0.52
C GLU A 247 -13.52 26.17 -1.12
N PRO A 248 -14.81 25.84 -1.35
CA PRO A 248 -15.20 24.59 -2.02
C PRO A 248 -14.77 24.59 -3.50
N ILE A 249 -13.97 23.64 -3.91
CA ILE A 249 -13.41 23.55 -5.26
C ILE A 249 -14.02 22.38 -6.04
N LEU A 250 -14.29 22.62 -7.33
CA LEU A 250 -14.74 21.58 -8.25
C LEU A 250 -13.60 20.57 -8.52
N VAL A 251 -13.83 19.29 -8.19
CA VAL A 251 -12.77 18.27 -8.24
C VAL A 251 -13.25 17.01 -8.97
N ARG A 252 -12.43 16.52 -9.88
CA ARG A 252 -12.52 15.17 -10.44
C ARG A 252 -11.28 14.37 -10.10
N VAL A 253 -11.45 13.17 -9.53
CA VAL A 253 -10.40 12.16 -9.48
C VAL A 253 -10.65 11.14 -10.58
N HIS A 254 -9.87 11.20 -11.65
CA HIS A 254 -9.98 10.36 -12.84
C HIS A 254 -8.88 9.30 -12.83
N SER A 255 -9.24 8.03 -12.98
CA SER A 255 -8.26 6.95 -13.18
C SER A 255 -8.00 6.76 -14.66
N SER A 256 -6.76 6.70 -15.08
CA SER A 256 -6.36 6.55 -16.48
C SER A 256 -7.06 5.38 -17.17
N CYS A 257 -7.42 5.59 -18.39
CA CYS A 257 -8.04 4.61 -19.28
C CYS A 257 -7.55 4.82 -20.70
N ILE A 258 -6.38 4.28 -21.06
CA ILE A 258 -5.75 4.50 -22.36
C ILE A 258 -6.72 4.24 -23.51
N THR A 259 -7.52 3.18 -23.42
CA THR A 259 -8.49 2.85 -24.49
C THR A 259 -9.60 3.88 -24.62
N GLY A 260 -10.11 4.43 -23.49
CA GLY A 260 -11.17 5.44 -23.51
C GLY A 260 -10.63 6.86 -23.72
N ASP A 261 -9.60 7.24 -22.95
CA ASP A 261 -9.12 8.61 -22.90
C ASP A 261 -8.29 9.00 -24.13
N ILE A 262 -7.59 8.04 -24.77
CA ILE A 262 -6.72 8.30 -25.94
C ILE A 262 -7.33 7.75 -27.24
N PHE A 263 -7.83 6.50 -27.21
CA PHE A 263 -8.31 5.85 -28.44
C PHE A 263 -9.82 6.01 -28.66
N GLY A 264 -10.56 6.71 -27.77
CA GLY A 264 -11.99 6.95 -27.92
C GLY A 264 -12.83 5.66 -27.93
N SER A 265 -12.43 4.64 -27.15
CA SER A 265 -13.14 3.37 -27.09
C SER A 265 -14.58 3.54 -26.62
N CYS A 266 -15.53 3.05 -27.41
CA CYS A 266 -16.95 3.02 -27.05
C CYS A 266 -17.34 1.98 -26.00
N ARG A 267 -16.40 1.11 -25.54
CA ARG A 267 -16.64 0.11 -24.50
C ARG A 267 -16.79 0.70 -23.10
N CYS A 268 -16.43 1.96 -22.89
CA CYS A 268 -16.53 2.66 -21.62
C CYS A 268 -16.91 4.13 -21.81
N ASP A 269 -17.17 4.80 -20.71
CA ASP A 269 -17.52 6.21 -20.64
C ASP A 269 -16.37 7.12 -20.15
N CYS A 270 -15.11 6.59 -20.10
CA CYS A 270 -13.98 7.27 -19.47
C CYS A 270 -13.58 8.56 -20.21
N GLY A 271 -13.30 8.48 -21.50
CA GLY A 271 -12.91 9.64 -22.33
C GLY A 271 -13.96 10.77 -22.25
N PRO A 272 -15.22 10.51 -22.62
CA PRO A 272 -16.29 11.53 -22.50
C PRO A 272 -16.44 12.10 -21.08
N GLN A 273 -16.23 11.29 -20.02
CA GLN A 273 -16.26 11.80 -18.65
C GLN A 273 -15.06 12.73 -18.34
N LEU A 274 -13.89 12.47 -18.89
CA LEU A 274 -12.72 13.34 -18.73
C LEU A 274 -12.95 14.67 -19.42
N GLU A 275 -13.42 14.64 -20.68
CA GLU A 275 -13.75 15.83 -21.45
C GLU A 275 -14.82 16.68 -20.78
N ALA A 276 -15.93 16.08 -20.32
CA ALA A 276 -16.97 16.76 -19.61
C ALA A 276 -16.44 17.42 -18.31
N ALA A 277 -15.59 16.73 -17.55
CA ALA A 277 -14.97 17.30 -16.36
C ALA A 277 -14.07 18.50 -16.68
N MET A 278 -13.28 18.44 -17.75
CA MET A 278 -12.44 19.55 -18.20
C MET A 278 -13.29 20.77 -18.61
N GLN A 279 -14.36 20.56 -19.36
CA GLN A 279 -15.30 21.62 -19.75
C GLN A 279 -16.00 22.25 -18.55
N MET A 280 -16.40 21.44 -17.55
CA MET A 280 -17.04 21.94 -16.32
C MET A 280 -16.05 22.82 -15.52
N VAL A 281 -14.79 22.38 -15.37
CA VAL A 281 -13.74 23.18 -14.69
C VAL A 281 -13.43 24.45 -15.47
N GLU A 282 -13.36 24.39 -16.79
CA GLU A 282 -13.18 25.58 -17.65
C GLU A 282 -14.31 26.58 -17.46
N LYS A 283 -15.56 26.13 -17.46
CA LYS A 283 -16.75 26.97 -17.27
C LYS A 283 -16.82 27.60 -15.88
N GLU A 284 -16.48 26.82 -14.82
CA GLU A 284 -16.42 27.32 -13.44
C GLU A 284 -15.29 28.32 -13.23
N GLY A 285 -14.25 28.28 -14.08
CA GLY A 285 -13.07 29.12 -13.99
C GLY A 285 -12.06 28.70 -12.91
N LYS A 286 -12.39 27.71 -12.08
CA LYS A 286 -11.53 27.13 -11.06
C LYS A 286 -11.90 25.67 -10.75
N GLY A 287 -10.88 24.86 -10.55
CA GLY A 287 -11.06 23.43 -10.23
C GLY A 287 -9.80 22.63 -10.47
N VAL A 288 -9.89 21.35 -10.10
CA VAL A 288 -8.79 20.37 -10.20
C VAL A 288 -9.29 19.06 -10.77
N ILE A 289 -8.59 18.56 -11.78
CA ILE A 289 -8.77 17.18 -12.27
C ILE A 289 -7.49 16.41 -11.93
N VAL A 290 -7.57 15.50 -10.97
CA VAL A 290 -6.47 14.58 -10.65
C VAL A 290 -6.56 13.37 -11.58
N TYR A 291 -5.59 13.22 -12.46
CA TYR A 291 -5.46 12.11 -13.40
C TYR A 291 -4.51 11.08 -12.81
N MET A 292 -5.10 9.99 -12.30
CA MET A 292 -4.39 8.94 -11.59
C MET A 292 -3.92 7.85 -12.57
N ASN A 293 -2.64 7.55 -12.56
CA ASN A 293 -2.08 6.43 -13.32
C ASN A 293 -2.44 5.09 -12.66
N GLN A 294 -3.71 4.69 -12.80
CA GLN A 294 -4.29 3.47 -12.20
C GLN A 294 -5.17 2.74 -13.23
N GLU A 295 -4.55 2.38 -14.36
CA GLU A 295 -5.21 1.72 -15.50
C GLU A 295 -5.94 0.45 -15.08
N GLY A 296 -7.13 0.23 -15.67
CA GLY A 296 -7.94 -0.95 -15.41
C GLY A 296 -8.40 -1.07 -13.96
N ARG A 297 -8.61 0.03 -13.23
CA ARG A 297 -8.91 0.07 -11.79
C ARG A 297 -7.76 -0.47 -10.93
N GLY A 298 -6.52 -0.29 -11.38
CA GLY A 298 -5.32 -0.71 -10.67
C GLY A 298 -4.72 -2.05 -11.13
N ILE A 299 -5.40 -2.82 -12.00
CA ILE A 299 -4.89 -4.10 -12.51
C ILE A 299 -3.91 -3.95 -13.69
N GLY A 300 -3.78 -2.75 -14.22
CA GLY A 300 -2.92 -2.43 -15.36
C GLY A 300 -3.52 -2.73 -16.73
N LEU A 301 -2.91 -2.16 -17.77
CA LEU A 301 -3.43 -2.24 -19.15
C LEU A 301 -3.54 -3.68 -19.66
N LEU A 302 -2.51 -4.50 -19.47
CA LEU A 302 -2.49 -5.85 -20.02
C LEU A 302 -3.62 -6.72 -19.43
N ASN A 303 -3.83 -6.66 -18.13
CA ASN A 303 -4.90 -7.43 -17.49
C ASN A 303 -6.28 -6.88 -17.82
N LYS A 304 -6.42 -5.56 -18.03
CA LYS A 304 -7.64 -4.97 -18.57
C LYS A 304 -7.97 -5.52 -19.96
N LEU A 305 -6.98 -5.67 -20.85
CA LEU A 305 -7.20 -6.28 -22.17
C LEU A 305 -7.57 -7.76 -22.07
N LYS A 306 -6.99 -8.51 -21.13
CA LYS A 306 -7.45 -9.89 -20.84
C LYS A 306 -8.89 -9.92 -20.34
N ALA A 307 -9.26 -8.97 -19.44
CA ALA A 307 -10.66 -8.83 -18.99
C ALA A 307 -11.61 -8.52 -20.15
N TYR A 308 -11.21 -7.68 -21.13
CA TYR A 308 -11.99 -7.46 -22.35
C TYR A 308 -12.22 -8.75 -23.14
N LYS A 309 -11.20 -9.65 -23.19
CA LYS A 309 -11.34 -10.94 -23.86
C LYS A 309 -12.36 -11.86 -23.16
N LEU A 310 -12.38 -11.85 -21.84
CA LEU A 310 -13.39 -12.58 -21.06
C LEU A 310 -14.79 -11.97 -21.20
N GLN A 311 -14.89 -10.64 -21.30
CA GLN A 311 -16.16 -9.96 -21.57
C GLN A 311 -16.74 -10.30 -22.97
N GLU A 312 -15.89 -10.49 -23.98
CA GLU A 312 -16.30 -11.01 -25.29
C GLU A 312 -16.87 -12.43 -25.23
N GLN A 313 -16.59 -13.16 -24.16
CA GLN A 313 -17.10 -14.51 -23.88
C GLN A 313 -18.33 -14.48 -22.93
N GLY A 314 -18.89 -13.29 -22.67
CA GLY A 314 -20.13 -13.11 -21.88
C GLY A 314 -19.92 -12.84 -20.38
N ARG A 315 -18.67 -12.68 -19.89
CA ARG A 315 -18.43 -12.23 -18.51
C ARG A 315 -18.72 -10.75 -18.35
N ASP A 316 -19.20 -10.34 -17.19
CA ASP A 316 -19.20 -8.92 -16.86
C ASP A 316 -17.84 -8.45 -16.32
N THR A 317 -17.72 -7.15 -16.04
CA THR A 317 -16.44 -6.55 -15.59
C THR A 317 -15.97 -7.08 -14.23
N VAL A 318 -16.89 -7.40 -13.32
CA VAL A 318 -16.56 -7.92 -11.98
C VAL A 318 -16.09 -9.36 -12.11
N GLU A 319 -16.88 -10.20 -12.78
CA GLU A 319 -16.57 -11.61 -13.04
C GLU A 319 -15.25 -11.79 -13.79
N ALA A 320 -15.00 -10.95 -14.80
CA ALA A 320 -13.73 -10.99 -15.55
C ALA A 320 -12.52 -10.66 -14.67
N ASN A 321 -12.63 -9.70 -13.74
CA ASN A 321 -11.55 -9.36 -12.82
C ASN A 321 -11.32 -10.49 -11.80
N GLU A 322 -12.38 -11.06 -11.24
CA GLU A 322 -12.29 -12.16 -10.28
C GLU A 322 -11.69 -13.43 -10.91
N GLU A 323 -12.06 -13.76 -12.15
CA GLU A 323 -11.50 -14.89 -12.90
C GLU A 323 -9.98 -14.69 -13.18
N LEU A 324 -9.53 -13.44 -13.29
CA LEU A 324 -8.11 -13.09 -13.39
C LEU A 324 -7.40 -12.99 -12.03
N GLY A 325 -8.08 -13.27 -10.91
CA GLY A 325 -7.52 -13.23 -9.57
C GLY A 325 -7.46 -11.83 -8.93
N PHE A 326 -8.21 -10.84 -9.44
CA PHE A 326 -8.23 -9.48 -8.93
C PHE A 326 -9.56 -9.16 -8.23
N LYS A 327 -9.49 -8.29 -7.20
CA LYS A 327 -10.69 -7.66 -6.63
C LYS A 327 -11.37 -6.74 -7.68
N ALA A 328 -12.65 -6.52 -7.54
CA ALA A 328 -13.43 -5.66 -8.46
C ALA A 328 -12.89 -4.21 -8.57
N ASP A 329 -12.25 -3.70 -7.54
CA ASP A 329 -11.63 -2.37 -7.49
C ASP A 329 -10.44 -2.35 -6.54
N THR A 330 -9.22 -2.16 -7.07
CA THR A 330 -7.96 -2.11 -6.32
C THR A 330 -7.33 -0.71 -6.30
N ARG A 331 -8.11 0.34 -6.66
CA ARG A 331 -7.59 1.72 -6.74
C ARG A 331 -7.27 2.29 -5.37
N ASP A 332 -6.15 3.02 -5.34
CA ASP A 332 -5.74 3.82 -4.18
C ASP A 332 -6.28 5.26 -4.34
N TYR A 333 -7.21 5.64 -3.46
CA TYR A 333 -7.75 7.00 -3.43
C TYR A 333 -6.96 7.94 -2.52
N GLY A 334 -6.10 7.40 -1.64
CA GLY A 334 -5.30 8.18 -0.71
C GLY A 334 -4.26 9.03 -1.40
N VAL A 335 -3.62 8.51 -2.44
CA VAL A 335 -2.68 9.26 -3.27
C VAL A 335 -3.38 10.45 -3.93
N GLY A 336 -4.57 10.26 -4.49
CA GLY A 336 -5.37 11.35 -5.07
C GLY A 336 -5.75 12.42 -4.04
N ALA A 337 -6.09 12.01 -2.82
CA ALA A 337 -6.39 12.93 -1.73
C ALA A 337 -5.15 13.75 -1.29
N GLN A 338 -3.99 13.11 -1.22
CA GLN A 338 -2.74 13.82 -0.91
C GLN A 338 -2.34 14.81 -1.99
N ILE A 339 -2.56 14.49 -3.28
CA ILE A 339 -2.36 15.44 -4.38
C ILE A 339 -3.26 16.66 -4.19
N LEU A 340 -4.54 16.48 -3.90
CA LEU A 340 -5.48 17.59 -3.66
C LEU A 340 -5.04 18.45 -2.48
N ARG A 341 -4.65 17.84 -1.35
CA ARG A 341 -4.13 18.59 -0.19
C ARG A 341 -2.85 19.36 -0.51
N SER A 342 -1.93 18.79 -1.28
CA SER A 342 -0.70 19.47 -1.70
C SER A 342 -0.97 20.68 -2.60
N LEU A 343 -2.14 20.71 -3.24
CA LEU A 343 -2.66 21.85 -4.01
C LEU A 343 -3.53 22.79 -3.16
N ASN A 344 -3.51 22.64 -1.84
CA ASN A 344 -4.29 23.42 -0.88
C ASN A 344 -5.81 23.31 -1.09
N VAL A 345 -6.29 22.14 -1.52
CA VAL A 345 -7.71 21.82 -1.63
C VAL A 345 -8.15 21.02 -0.40
N HIS A 346 -9.11 21.57 0.36
CA HIS A 346 -9.64 20.96 1.59
C HIS A 346 -11.14 20.65 1.50
N LYS A 347 -11.92 21.55 0.87
CA LYS A 347 -13.35 21.37 0.62
C LYS A 347 -13.59 21.13 -0.85
N ILE A 348 -14.34 20.09 -1.19
CA ILE A 348 -14.51 19.67 -2.57
C ILE A 348 -15.98 19.52 -2.97
N LYS A 349 -16.30 20.01 -4.15
CA LYS A 349 -17.47 19.63 -4.93
C LYS A 349 -17.05 18.49 -5.85
N LEU A 350 -17.35 17.25 -5.44
CA LEU A 350 -16.80 16.06 -6.09
C LEU A 350 -17.62 15.67 -7.32
N MET A 351 -17.00 15.70 -8.49
CA MET A 351 -17.56 15.17 -9.73
C MET A 351 -17.45 13.64 -9.78
N SER A 352 -18.47 12.91 -9.33
CA SER A 352 -18.42 11.45 -9.26
C SER A 352 -19.79 10.81 -9.16
N ASN A 353 -19.98 9.68 -9.86
CA ASN A 353 -21.14 8.79 -9.73
C ASN A 353 -20.83 7.56 -8.85
N ASN A 354 -19.59 7.44 -8.29
CA ASN A 354 -19.14 6.30 -7.51
C ASN A 354 -19.14 6.59 -6.00
N PRO A 355 -20.00 5.96 -5.19
CA PRO A 355 -20.07 6.20 -3.75
C PRO A 355 -18.82 5.74 -2.99
N LYS A 356 -18.07 4.73 -3.51
CA LYS A 356 -16.81 4.26 -2.90
C LYS A 356 -15.71 5.32 -2.95
N LYS A 357 -15.66 6.15 -4.01
CA LYS A 357 -14.71 7.28 -4.10
C LYS A 357 -14.91 8.28 -2.96
N ARG A 358 -16.14 8.54 -2.57
CA ARG A 358 -16.46 9.46 -1.46
C ARG A 358 -15.84 8.97 -0.14
N LYS A 359 -16.05 7.70 0.21
CA LYS A 359 -15.49 7.10 1.43
C LYS A 359 -13.95 7.11 1.43
N GLY A 360 -13.35 6.83 0.27
CA GLY A 360 -11.90 6.82 0.10
C GLY A 360 -11.24 8.20 0.25
N LEU A 361 -11.92 9.30 -0.01
CA LEU A 361 -11.35 10.65 0.08
C LEU A 361 -11.53 11.30 1.47
N ILE A 362 -12.65 11.03 2.16
CA ILE A 362 -12.97 11.62 3.47
C ILE A 362 -11.91 11.24 4.52
N GLY A 363 -11.40 10.00 4.49
CA GLY A 363 -10.40 9.50 5.44
C GLY A 363 -9.06 10.26 5.44
N TYR A 364 -8.82 11.13 4.45
CA TYR A 364 -7.57 11.88 4.26
C TYR A 364 -7.69 13.38 4.53
N GLY A 365 -8.72 13.81 5.27
CA GLY A 365 -8.91 15.19 5.66
C GLY A 365 -9.44 16.10 4.54
N LEU A 366 -10.19 15.53 3.59
CA LEU A 366 -10.98 16.25 2.60
C LEU A 366 -12.46 16.26 3.02
N GLU A 367 -13.09 17.44 2.96
CA GLU A 367 -14.51 17.62 3.19
C GLU A 367 -15.26 17.63 1.84
N ILE A 368 -16.16 16.67 1.63
CA ILE A 368 -17.01 16.65 0.44
C ILE A 368 -18.29 17.44 0.76
N VAL A 369 -18.38 18.67 0.29
CA VAL A 369 -19.53 19.56 0.51
C VAL A 369 -20.66 19.30 -0.48
N GLU A 370 -20.34 18.81 -1.69
CA GLU A 370 -21.31 18.54 -2.74
C GLU A 370 -20.84 17.39 -3.62
N ASN A 371 -21.78 16.60 -4.13
CA ASN A 371 -21.50 15.58 -5.14
C ASN A 371 -22.19 15.96 -6.44
N ILE A 372 -21.39 16.16 -7.50
CA ILE A 372 -21.86 16.54 -8.82
C ILE A 372 -21.79 15.31 -9.73
N ALA A 373 -22.93 14.92 -10.29
CA ALA A 373 -22.98 13.81 -11.23
C ALA A 373 -22.30 14.20 -12.56
N ILE A 374 -21.53 13.28 -13.12
CA ILE A 374 -21.08 13.33 -14.51
C ILE A 374 -21.73 12.17 -15.24
N GLU A 375 -22.77 12.46 -15.95
CA GLU A 375 -23.52 11.47 -16.71
C GLU A 375 -23.22 11.63 -18.19
N ILE A 376 -22.91 10.50 -18.82
CA ILE A 376 -22.68 10.38 -20.24
C ILE A 376 -23.72 9.40 -20.76
N ASP A 377 -24.36 9.74 -21.85
CA ASP A 377 -25.35 8.88 -22.51
C ASP A 377 -24.74 7.52 -22.87
N SER A 378 -25.51 6.46 -22.66
CA SER A 378 -25.09 5.12 -23.05
C SER A 378 -25.10 4.96 -24.58
N ASN A 379 -24.28 4.05 -25.07
CA ASN A 379 -24.28 3.60 -26.47
C ASN A 379 -24.39 2.07 -26.51
N GLU A 380 -24.64 1.51 -27.69
CA GLU A 380 -24.80 0.06 -27.90
C GLU A 380 -23.61 -0.81 -27.40
N HIS A 381 -22.41 -0.22 -27.28
CA HIS A 381 -21.21 -0.96 -26.86
C HIS A 381 -20.93 -0.87 -25.36
N ASN A 382 -21.43 0.15 -24.64
CA ASN A 382 -21.15 0.35 -23.21
C ASN A 382 -22.36 0.17 -22.29
N GLU A 383 -23.52 -0.08 -22.81
CA GLU A 383 -24.76 -0.22 -22.02
C GLU A 383 -24.63 -1.33 -20.98
N PHE A 384 -24.17 -2.51 -21.36
CA PHE A 384 -23.91 -3.64 -20.44
C PHE A 384 -22.90 -3.28 -19.36
N TYR A 385 -21.83 -2.56 -19.72
CA TYR A 385 -20.83 -2.08 -18.78
C TYR A 385 -21.43 -1.07 -17.78
N LEU A 386 -22.28 -0.15 -18.22
CA LEU A 386 -22.92 0.82 -17.36
C LEU A 386 -23.98 0.16 -16.45
N LYS A 387 -24.74 -0.82 -16.92
CA LYS A 387 -25.62 -1.66 -16.11
C LYS A 387 -24.82 -2.40 -15.01
N THR A 388 -23.68 -3.00 -15.33
CA THR A 388 -22.79 -3.64 -14.33
C THR A 388 -22.28 -2.63 -13.29
N LYS A 389 -21.91 -1.41 -13.69
CA LYS A 389 -21.53 -0.34 -12.76
C LYS A 389 -22.65 0.02 -11.79
N ARG A 390 -23.88 0.15 -12.26
CA ARG A 390 -25.05 0.45 -11.45
C ARG A 390 -25.37 -0.70 -10.51
N ASP A 391 -25.56 -1.90 -11.05
CA ASP A 391 -26.19 -3.02 -10.35
C ASP A 391 -25.21 -3.76 -9.42
N LYS A 392 -23.95 -3.97 -9.85
CA LYS A 392 -22.93 -4.70 -9.06
C LYS A 392 -21.96 -3.80 -8.31
N MET A 393 -21.79 -2.54 -8.73
CA MET A 393 -20.81 -1.64 -8.13
C MET A 393 -21.44 -0.42 -7.42
N GLY A 394 -22.78 -0.29 -7.45
CA GLY A 394 -23.53 0.74 -6.72
C GLY A 394 -23.34 2.16 -7.25
N HIS A 395 -23.02 2.34 -8.54
CA HIS A 395 -22.95 3.65 -9.16
C HIS A 395 -24.35 4.26 -9.30
N SER A 396 -24.47 5.59 -9.05
CA SER A 396 -25.68 6.35 -9.35
C SER A 396 -25.68 6.74 -10.82
N LEU A 397 -26.57 6.12 -11.62
CA LEU A 397 -26.73 6.37 -13.06
C LEU A 397 -28.22 6.46 -13.38
N PRO A 398 -28.92 7.55 -12.96
CA PRO A 398 -30.37 7.67 -13.07
C PRO A 398 -30.88 7.73 -14.53
N ASN A 399 -30.05 8.16 -15.47
CA ASN A 399 -30.45 8.27 -16.88
C ASN A 399 -30.34 6.93 -17.65
N LEU A 400 -29.81 5.87 -17.04
CA LEU A 400 -29.71 4.55 -17.66
C LEU A 400 -31.10 3.87 -17.55
N LYS A 401 -31.80 3.77 -18.70
CA LYS A 401 -33.12 3.14 -18.78
C LYS A 401 -33.03 1.64 -18.49
N ASP A 402 -34.01 1.14 -17.70
CA ASP A 402 -34.32 -0.29 -17.64
C ASP A 402 -35.22 -0.61 -18.85
N GLU A 403 -34.81 -1.54 -19.71
CA GLU A 403 -35.65 -2.15 -20.69
C GLU A 403 -36.54 -3.23 -20.05
#